data_f38b124f123e158230a7992e64776ff3
#
_entry.id   f38b124f123e158230a7992e64776ff3
#
_cell.length_a   1.000
_cell.length_b   1.000
_cell.length_c   1.000
_cell.angle_alpha   90.00
_cell.angle_beta   90.00
_cell.angle_gamma   90.00
#
_symmetry.space_group_name_H-M   'P 1'
#
loop_
_entity.id
_entity.type
_entity.pdbx_description
1 polymer ?
#
loop_
_entity_poly.entity_id
_entity_poly.type
_entity_poly.pdbx_seq_one_letter_code
_entity_poly.pdbx_strand_id
1 'polypeptide(L)'
;MVRVGRGGISSPRCCHLRRVLHVEVHPVRHVGQRQQTEAALLVVLLLGVLTTPGSIGAQEDWRSTELDPSVWDDGPELEGSPMDYSYAGNPVLVIDVDYQPGHFQSNEQGQIIIEMFPMWAPITVENMIQHVEDDLYDGIFFHRVIDDFVTQAGDPTCTTVGVYPATFLSCGSGGTGETIPLEHDANLSHVDGAIGMARSQDPDSADSQWYIAETEAHGLDPENRDDEGYATFGVVRDGMSHVRAIAEVPTSDEPTGTGLQNPFASAGRPMYEVHISSVRMLGVIAEEHATGQIEGSVSTTNETGFDWSFYTIYFVLGIIVFLCGGYWSGSLWSVFFPTTGKPGSLTNQKNTPIPAVLLPPLESETGQDSEAS
;
A
#
# COMPACT_ATOMS: atom_id res chain seq x y z
N MET A 1 -7.94 -28.92 -61.03
CA MET A 1 -9.13 -29.06 -61.88
C MET A 1 -10.37 -28.78 -61.06
N VAL A 2 -11.14 -27.76 -61.49
CA VAL A 2 -12.58 -27.48 -61.30
C VAL A 2 -12.94 -26.82 -59.95
N ARG A 3 -13.58 -25.74 -59.84
CA ARG A 3 -14.12 -24.58 -60.61
C ARG A 3 -14.91 -23.73 -59.62
N VAL A 4 -14.54 -22.51 -59.52
CA VAL A 4 -15.28 -21.26 -59.35
C VAL A 4 -16.80 -21.33 -59.42
N GLY A 5 -17.49 -20.67 -58.47
CA GLY A 5 -18.90 -20.29 -58.55
C GLY A 5 -19.12 -18.92 -57.86
N ARG A 6 -19.20 -17.87 -58.66
CA ARG A 6 -19.71 -16.52 -58.29
C ARG A 6 -21.25 -16.48 -58.48
N GLY A 7 -21.89 -15.74 -57.62
CA GLY A 7 -23.21 -15.15 -57.82
C GLY A 7 -23.55 -14.33 -56.58
N GLY A 8 -23.78 -13.10 -56.51
CA GLY A 8 -24.18 -12.08 -57.46
C GLY A 8 -25.65 -11.70 -57.24
N ILE A 9 -25.87 -10.44 -56.76
CA ILE A 9 -27.08 -9.63 -56.97
C ILE A 9 -28.26 -9.98 -56.03
N SER A 10 -28.90 -9.06 -55.28
CA SER A 10 -29.44 -7.74 -55.61
C SER A 10 -30.12 -7.10 -54.38
N SER A 11 -30.03 -5.81 -54.31
CA SER A 11 -30.89 -4.93 -53.50
C SER A 11 -32.28 -4.82 -54.18
N PRO A 12 -33.35 -4.48 -53.44
CA PRO A 12 -34.20 -3.40 -53.90
C PRO A 12 -34.49 -2.32 -52.88
N ARG A 13 -34.52 -1.11 -53.42
CA ARG A 13 -35.08 0.12 -52.87
C ARG A 13 -36.59 0.08 -52.83
N CYS A 14 -37.15 1.03 -52.05
CA CYS A 14 -38.44 1.71 -52.09
C CYS A 14 -39.28 1.49 -50.83
N CYS A 15 -39.96 2.40 -50.20
CA CYS A 15 -40.49 3.72 -50.60
C CYS A 15 -40.95 4.49 -49.34
N HIS A 16 -40.96 5.78 -49.44
CA HIS A 16 -41.60 6.78 -48.60
C HIS A 16 -42.99 6.44 -48.07
N LEU A 17 -43.26 6.86 -46.84
CA LEU A 17 -44.56 7.47 -46.47
C LEU A 17 -44.34 8.41 -45.25
N ARG A 18 -44.29 9.72 -45.55
CA ARG A 18 -44.51 10.82 -44.58
C ARG A 18 -45.99 10.84 -44.24
N ARG A 19 -46.31 10.75 -42.95
CA ARG A 19 -47.59 11.24 -42.43
C ARG A 19 -47.28 12.39 -41.47
N VAL A 20 -47.67 13.61 -41.95
CA VAL A 20 -47.75 14.82 -41.17
C VAL A 20 -49.03 14.73 -40.35
N LEU A 21 -48.91 14.70 -39.02
CA LEU A 21 -50.01 14.94 -38.11
C LEU A 21 -49.92 16.37 -37.61
N HIS A 22 -50.86 17.21 -38.10
CA HIS A 22 -51.16 18.51 -37.52
C HIS A 22 -51.84 18.28 -36.17
N VAL A 23 -51.24 18.79 -35.10
CA VAL A 23 -51.90 18.91 -33.80
C VAL A 23 -52.11 20.39 -33.53
N GLU A 24 -53.35 20.81 -33.50
CA GLU A 24 -53.78 22.15 -33.08
C GLU A 24 -53.53 22.28 -31.57
N VAL A 25 -52.80 23.36 -31.22
CA VAL A 25 -52.54 23.74 -29.82
C VAL A 25 -53.54 24.80 -29.41
N HIS A 26 -54.46 24.42 -28.53
CA HIS A 26 -55.28 25.40 -27.82
C HIS A 26 -54.52 25.97 -26.60
N PRO A 27 -54.63 27.26 -26.31
CA PRO A 27 -53.95 27.87 -25.17
C PRO A 27 -54.72 27.55 -23.88
N VAL A 28 -54.05 26.84 -22.95
CA VAL A 28 -54.56 26.66 -21.59
C VAL A 28 -54.07 27.81 -20.70
N ARG A 29 -55.03 28.41 -20.00
CA ARG A 29 -54.85 29.54 -19.08
C ARG A 29 -53.90 29.21 -17.94
N HIS A 30 -52.99 30.16 -17.67
CA HIS A 30 -52.15 30.19 -16.47
C HIS A 30 -53.00 30.39 -15.20
N VAL A 31 -53.10 29.38 -14.35
CA VAL A 31 -53.45 29.53 -12.94
C VAL A 31 -52.54 28.57 -12.17
N GLY A 32 -51.72 29.07 -11.25
CA GLY A 32 -51.09 28.26 -10.21
C GLY A 32 -49.58 28.08 -10.28
N GLN A 33 -48.77 29.10 -10.67
CA GLN A 33 -47.28 28.97 -10.67
C GLN A 33 -46.62 29.16 -9.30
N ARG A 34 -47.33 29.53 -8.23
CA ARG A 34 -46.71 29.74 -6.91
C ARG A 34 -46.72 28.54 -5.97
N GLN A 35 -47.58 27.55 -6.19
CA GLN A 35 -47.60 26.33 -5.35
C GLN A 35 -46.71 25.19 -5.84
N GLN A 36 -46.32 25.22 -7.12
CA GLN A 36 -45.46 24.18 -7.69
C GLN A 36 -43.96 24.37 -7.40
N THR A 37 -43.51 25.60 -7.12
CA THR A 37 -42.11 25.87 -6.79
C THR A 37 -41.74 25.44 -5.36
N GLU A 38 -42.66 25.54 -4.42
CA GLU A 38 -42.40 25.13 -3.05
C GLU A 38 -42.42 23.61 -2.89
N ALA A 39 -43.28 22.89 -3.61
CA ALA A 39 -43.33 21.43 -3.62
C ALA A 39 -42.11 20.83 -4.34
N ALA A 40 -41.63 21.48 -5.43
CA ALA A 40 -40.44 21.03 -6.13
C ALA A 40 -39.15 21.22 -5.29
N LEU A 41 -39.07 22.30 -4.51
CA LEU A 41 -37.94 22.54 -3.59
C LEU A 41 -37.91 21.54 -2.42
N LEU A 42 -39.06 21.15 -1.88
CA LEU A 42 -39.18 20.13 -0.86
C LEU A 42 -38.84 18.72 -1.34
N VAL A 43 -39.22 18.38 -2.60
CA VAL A 43 -38.87 17.10 -3.21
C VAL A 43 -37.37 17.01 -3.53
N VAL A 44 -36.74 18.10 -3.97
CA VAL A 44 -35.27 18.17 -4.21
C VAL A 44 -34.50 18.09 -2.90
N LEU A 45 -35.00 18.71 -1.80
CA LEU A 45 -34.42 18.59 -0.47
C LEU A 45 -34.60 17.18 0.11
N LEU A 46 -35.75 16.53 -0.10
CA LEU A 46 -35.97 15.13 0.34
C LEU A 46 -35.20 14.11 -0.48
N LEU A 47 -35.01 14.33 -1.77
CA LEU A 47 -34.16 13.49 -2.63
C LEU A 47 -32.67 13.72 -2.36
N GLY A 48 -32.25 14.92 -1.96
CA GLY A 48 -30.89 15.22 -1.54
C GLY A 48 -30.48 14.55 -0.22
N VAL A 49 -31.45 14.18 0.63
CA VAL A 49 -31.18 13.45 1.91
C VAL A 49 -31.13 11.94 1.69
N LEU A 50 -31.67 11.42 0.56
CA LEU A 50 -31.65 9.99 0.23
C LEU A 50 -30.49 9.56 -0.66
N THR A 51 -29.73 10.48 -1.19
CA THR A 51 -28.39 10.23 -1.74
C THR A 51 -27.35 10.51 -0.66
N THR A 52 -27.37 9.78 0.42
CA THR A 52 -26.10 9.51 1.09
C THR A 52 -25.23 8.87 0.01
N PRO A 53 -24.06 9.44 -0.36
CA PRO A 53 -23.07 8.63 -1.05
C PRO A 53 -22.93 7.42 -0.15
N GLY A 54 -23.24 6.22 -0.68
CA GLY A 54 -22.88 4.99 0.00
C GLY A 54 -21.43 5.24 0.42
N SER A 55 -21.15 5.14 1.71
CA SER A 55 -19.78 5.06 2.17
C SER A 55 -19.17 3.99 1.28
N ILE A 56 -18.37 4.40 0.30
CA ILE A 56 -17.27 3.58 -0.19
C ILE A 56 -16.61 3.23 1.13
N GLY A 57 -16.73 1.97 1.56
CA GLY A 57 -16.14 1.54 2.81
C GLY A 57 -14.71 2.07 2.75
N ALA A 58 -14.37 3.01 3.59
CA ALA A 58 -12.98 3.39 3.77
C ALA A 58 -12.33 2.04 4.09
N GLN A 59 -11.46 1.55 3.21
CA GLN A 59 -10.64 0.39 3.49
C GLN A 59 -9.95 0.76 4.80
N GLU A 60 -10.21 0.01 5.86
CA GLU A 60 -9.59 0.29 7.15
C GLU A 60 -8.09 0.35 6.89
N ASP A 61 -7.47 1.45 7.31
CA ASP A 61 -6.03 1.60 7.17
C ASP A 61 -5.40 0.44 7.95
N TRP A 62 -4.68 -0.45 7.26
CA TRP A 62 -4.05 -1.61 7.86
C TRP A 62 -3.15 -1.23 9.05
N ARG A 63 -2.61 0.00 9.06
CA ARG A 63 -1.81 0.54 10.17
C ARG A 63 -2.57 0.67 11.47
N SER A 64 -3.91 0.64 11.42
CA SER A 64 -4.80 0.65 12.58
C SER A 64 -5.36 -0.73 12.94
N THR A 65 -5.04 -1.76 12.16
CA THR A 65 -5.48 -3.14 12.40
C THR A 65 -4.45 -3.82 13.30
N GLU A 66 -4.84 -4.10 14.55
CA GLU A 66 -4.00 -4.78 15.54
C GLU A 66 -4.09 -6.30 15.37
N LEU A 67 -2.93 -6.98 15.36
CA LEU A 67 -2.80 -8.40 15.14
C LEU A 67 -2.24 -9.12 16.37
N ASP A 68 -2.73 -10.33 16.59
CA ASP A 68 -2.24 -11.25 17.61
C ASP A 68 -1.40 -12.36 16.95
N PRO A 69 -0.07 -12.36 17.08
CA PRO A 69 0.78 -13.38 16.48
C PRO A 69 0.60 -14.77 17.09
N SER A 70 -0.03 -14.91 18.25
CA SER A 70 -0.22 -16.20 18.92
C SER A 70 -1.22 -17.13 18.21
N VAL A 71 -1.94 -16.62 17.22
CA VAL A 71 -2.90 -17.40 16.41
C VAL A 71 -2.22 -18.13 15.26
N TRP A 72 -0.98 -17.81 14.94
CA TRP A 72 -0.18 -18.43 13.87
C TRP A 72 0.59 -19.62 14.43
N ASP A 73 0.54 -20.75 13.75
CA ASP A 73 1.09 -22.01 14.24
C ASP A 73 1.94 -22.77 13.20
N ASP A 74 2.10 -22.22 11.99
CA ASP A 74 2.92 -22.81 10.91
C ASP A 74 4.10 -21.90 10.55
N GLY A 75 4.81 -21.41 11.58
CA GLY A 75 6.05 -20.66 11.46
C GLY A 75 7.29 -21.53 11.64
N PRO A 76 8.50 -21.00 11.34
CA PRO A 76 9.76 -21.69 11.61
C PRO A 76 10.10 -21.67 13.11
N GLU A 77 10.97 -22.61 13.53
CA GLU A 77 11.58 -22.59 14.87
C GLU A 77 12.88 -21.76 14.82
N LEU A 78 12.91 -20.62 15.55
CA LEU A 78 14.00 -19.63 15.47
C LEU A 78 14.75 -19.46 16.80
N GLU A 79 14.90 -20.53 17.60
CA GLU A 79 15.46 -20.49 18.95
C GLU A 79 16.77 -19.70 19.01
N GLY A 80 16.76 -18.62 19.79
CA GLY A 80 17.93 -17.77 20.03
C GLY A 80 18.14 -16.65 19.02
N SER A 81 17.34 -16.54 17.97
CA SER A 81 17.36 -15.40 17.05
C SER A 81 16.52 -14.25 17.58
N PRO A 82 16.95 -12.97 17.42
CA PRO A 82 16.07 -11.80 17.65
C PRO A 82 14.82 -11.82 16.77
N MET A 83 14.86 -12.47 15.61
CA MET A 83 13.73 -12.61 14.69
C MET A 83 12.67 -13.62 15.18
N ASP A 84 12.94 -14.40 16.25
CA ASP A 84 11.97 -15.26 16.89
C ASP A 84 10.84 -14.48 17.58
N TYR A 85 11.14 -13.28 18.03
CA TYR A 85 10.18 -12.44 18.73
C TYR A 85 9.36 -11.57 17.79
N SER A 86 8.07 -11.39 18.12
CA SER A 86 7.21 -10.39 17.47
C SER A 86 7.28 -9.07 18.23
N TYR A 87 7.40 -7.96 17.50
CA TYR A 87 7.58 -6.64 18.10
C TYR A 87 6.39 -5.74 17.82
N ALA A 88 5.97 -4.98 18.84
CA ALA A 88 4.84 -4.07 18.76
C ALA A 88 5.00 -3.06 17.61
N GLY A 89 3.96 -2.90 16.81
CA GLY A 89 3.94 -1.99 15.68
C GLY A 89 4.62 -2.51 14.41
N ASN A 90 5.22 -3.70 14.44
CA ASN A 90 5.75 -4.30 13.23
C ASN A 90 4.66 -4.54 12.20
N PRO A 91 4.86 -4.10 10.94
CA PRO A 91 3.92 -4.36 9.87
C PRO A 91 3.96 -5.83 9.46
N VAL A 92 2.77 -6.34 9.13
CA VAL A 92 2.57 -7.73 8.69
C VAL A 92 1.88 -7.71 7.34
N LEU A 93 2.42 -8.49 6.40
CA LEU A 93 1.79 -8.74 5.11
C LEU A 93 1.35 -10.20 4.97
N VAL A 94 0.47 -10.46 4.01
CA VAL A 94 0.07 -11.81 3.62
C VAL A 94 0.19 -11.96 2.11
N ILE A 95 0.73 -13.10 1.68
CA ILE A 95 0.86 -13.51 0.29
C ILE A 95 -0.13 -14.64 0.06
N ASP A 96 -1.10 -14.44 -0.83
CA ASP A 96 -2.02 -15.49 -1.27
C ASP A 96 -1.40 -16.26 -2.45
N VAL A 97 -1.17 -17.56 -2.29
CA VAL A 97 -0.50 -18.41 -3.29
C VAL A 97 -1.43 -19.48 -3.86
N ASP A 98 -1.19 -19.83 -5.15
CA ASP A 98 -1.84 -20.95 -5.86
C ASP A 98 -0.75 -21.68 -6.66
N TYR A 99 -0.53 -22.96 -6.39
CA TYR A 99 0.55 -23.73 -6.98
C TYR A 99 0.19 -25.21 -7.12
N GLN A 100 0.89 -25.91 -8.02
CA GLN A 100 0.82 -27.36 -8.14
C GLN A 100 2.07 -27.99 -7.51
N PRO A 101 1.94 -28.71 -6.37
CA PRO A 101 3.11 -29.22 -5.63
C PRO A 101 3.94 -30.22 -6.41
N GLY A 102 3.34 -30.98 -7.32
CA GLY A 102 4.07 -32.00 -8.07
C GLY A 102 3.30 -32.54 -9.27
N HIS A 103 3.91 -33.48 -9.98
CA HIS A 103 3.30 -34.13 -11.12
C HIS A 103 2.04 -34.88 -10.71
N PHE A 104 0.96 -34.66 -11.47
CA PHE A 104 -0.35 -35.32 -11.23
C PHE A 104 -1.04 -34.97 -9.90
N GLN A 105 -0.58 -33.94 -9.22
CA GLN A 105 -1.22 -33.40 -8.04
C GLN A 105 -2.19 -32.25 -8.42
N SER A 106 -3.20 -32.04 -7.58
CA SER A 106 -4.09 -30.89 -7.73
C SER A 106 -3.41 -29.61 -7.28
N ASN A 107 -3.84 -28.46 -7.79
CA ASN A 107 -3.42 -27.17 -7.25
C ASN A 107 -3.80 -27.06 -5.78
N GLU A 108 -2.94 -26.46 -5.03
CA GLU A 108 -3.10 -26.05 -3.65
C GLU A 108 -3.13 -24.55 -3.55
N GLN A 109 -3.90 -24.04 -2.60
CA GLN A 109 -3.99 -22.62 -2.28
C GLN A 109 -3.64 -22.42 -0.82
N GLY A 110 -2.94 -21.34 -0.52
CA GLY A 110 -2.54 -21.04 0.84
C GLY A 110 -2.18 -19.59 1.04
N GLN A 111 -1.82 -19.28 2.27
CA GLN A 111 -1.36 -17.96 2.69
C GLN A 111 0.01 -18.09 3.35
N ILE A 112 0.88 -17.14 3.07
CA ILE A 112 2.16 -16.99 3.75
C ILE A 112 2.11 -15.63 4.46
N ILE A 113 2.21 -15.63 5.78
CA ILE A 113 2.13 -14.43 6.63
C ILE A 113 3.55 -14.06 7.06
N ILE A 114 3.93 -12.80 6.82
CA ILE A 114 5.28 -12.30 7.06
C ILE A 114 5.23 -11.07 7.96
N GLU A 115 5.95 -11.11 9.07
CA GLU A 115 6.24 -9.95 9.90
C GLU A 115 7.55 -9.30 9.41
N MET A 116 7.54 -7.96 9.24
CA MET A 116 8.70 -7.19 8.82
C MET A 116 9.27 -6.35 9.97
N PHE A 117 10.58 -6.06 9.92
CA PHE A 117 11.32 -5.42 10.99
C PHE A 117 11.82 -4.02 10.61
N PRO A 118 10.94 -2.99 10.58
CA PRO A 118 11.34 -1.62 10.19
C PRO A 118 12.33 -0.97 11.15
N MET A 119 12.48 -1.48 12.37
CA MET A 119 13.47 -0.96 13.31
C MET A 119 14.90 -1.29 12.90
N TRP A 120 15.11 -2.33 12.08
CA TRP A 120 16.42 -2.82 11.66
C TRP A 120 16.67 -2.67 10.15
N ALA A 121 15.61 -2.65 9.34
CA ALA A 121 15.69 -2.47 7.90
C ALA A 121 14.61 -1.48 7.40
N PRO A 122 14.65 -0.21 7.83
CA PRO A 122 13.58 0.76 7.55
C PRO A 122 13.36 1.05 6.07
N ILE A 123 14.43 1.17 5.28
CA ILE A 123 14.32 1.49 3.84
C ILE A 123 13.76 0.29 3.08
N THR A 124 14.25 -0.90 3.38
CA THR A 124 13.83 -2.15 2.74
C THR A 124 12.35 -2.47 3.04
N VAL A 125 11.94 -2.30 4.31
CA VAL A 125 10.55 -2.50 4.72
C VAL A 125 9.62 -1.48 4.07
N GLU A 126 10.01 -0.20 4.02
CA GLU A 126 9.19 0.84 3.37
C GLU A 126 9.04 0.58 1.86
N ASN A 127 10.13 0.16 1.17
CA ASN A 127 10.08 -0.26 -0.23
C ASN A 127 9.09 -1.41 -0.44
N MET A 128 9.14 -2.44 0.42
CA MET A 128 8.21 -3.57 0.34
C MET A 128 6.76 -3.11 0.56
N ILE A 129 6.48 -2.29 1.57
CA ILE A 129 5.15 -1.75 1.85
C ILE A 129 4.62 -0.96 0.66
N GLN A 130 5.44 -0.08 0.08
CA GLN A 130 5.03 0.72 -1.08
C GLN A 130 4.65 -0.16 -2.27
N HIS A 131 5.45 -1.18 -2.58
CA HIS A 131 5.14 -2.11 -3.68
C HIS A 131 3.87 -2.92 -3.42
N VAL A 132 3.59 -3.29 -2.16
CA VAL A 132 2.34 -3.97 -1.79
C VAL A 132 1.14 -3.02 -1.90
N GLU A 133 1.27 -1.77 -1.45
CA GLU A 133 0.21 -0.77 -1.56
C GLU A 133 -0.09 -0.36 -3.02
N ASP A 134 0.89 -0.51 -3.92
CA ASP A 134 0.77 -0.28 -5.36
C ASP A 134 0.29 -1.52 -6.15
N ASP A 135 -0.10 -2.62 -5.47
CA ASP A 135 -0.52 -3.91 -6.05
C ASP A 135 0.53 -4.52 -7.00
N LEU A 136 1.82 -4.17 -6.82
CA LEU A 136 2.90 -4.56 -7.74
C LEU A 136 3.07 -6.08 -7.86
N TYR A 137 2.77 -6.80 -6.78
CA TYR A 137 2.97 -8.24 -6.70
C TYR A 137 1.74 -9.07 -7.05
N ASP A 138 0.62 -8.42 -7.38
CA ASP A 138 -0.60 -9.12 -7.74
C ASP A 138 -0.49 -9.78 -9.11
N GLY A 139 -0.74 -11.09 -9.16
CA GLY A 139 -0.73 -11.85 -10.40
C GLY A 139 0.64 -12.24 -10.94
N ILE A 140 1.72 -12.04 -10.19
CA ILE A 140 3.08 -12.48 -10.58
C ILE A 140 3.35 -13.92 -10.16
N PHE A 141 4.52 -14.46 -10.55
CA PHE A 141 4.95 -15.81 -10.23
C PHE A 141 6.23 -15.84 -9.39
N PHE A 142 6.37 -16.90 -8.60
CA PHE A 142 7.70 -17.34 -8.18
C PHE A 142 8.45 -17.84 -9.44
N HIS A 143 9.49 -17.14 -9.80
CA HIS A 143 10.24 -17.43 -11.03
C HIS A 143 11.49 -18.29 -10.80
N ARG A 144 11.88 -18.46 -9.52
CA ARG A 144 13.00 -19.31 -9.12
C ARG A 144 12.69 -19.93 -7.78
N VAL A 145 12.73 -21.26 -7.70
CA VAL A 145 12.53 -22.03 -6.48
C VAL A 145 13.65 -23.06 -6.39
N ILE A 146 14.26 -23.19 -5.22
CA ILE A 146 15.39 -24.09 -5.00
C ILE A 146 15.20 -24.72 -3.63
N ASP A 147 14.96 -26.02 -3.63
CA ASP A 147 14.85 -26.86 -2.46
C ASP A 147 16.13 -26.78 -1.59
N ASP A 148 15.98 -26.82 -0.29
CA ASP A 148 17.03 -26.58 0.70
C ASP A 148 17.74 -25.22 0.56
N PHE A 149 17.06 -24.18 -0.01
CA PHE A 149 17.64 -22.85 -0.15
C PHE A 149 16.62 -21.72 -0.12
N VAL A 150 16.10 -21.27 -1.28
CA VAL A 150 15.19 -20.09 -1.35
C VAL A 150 14.11 -20.26 -2.40
N THR A 151 12.97 -19.59 -2.16
CA THR A 151 11.93 -19.34 -3.16
C THR A 151 11.91 -17.85 -3.50
N GLN A 152 12.05 -17.48 -4.77
CA GLN A 152 12.23 -16.09 -5.23
C GLN A 152 11.11 -15.64 -6.15
N ALA A 153 10.60 -14.43 -5.88
CA ALA A 153 9.56 -13.74 -6.64
C ALA A 153 9.85 -12.24 -6.76
N GLY A 154 8.83 -11.43 -7.07
CA GLY A 154 8.92 -9.98 -7.05
C GLY A 154 9.31 -9.33 -8.38
N ASP A 155 9.41 -10.08 -9.48
CA ASP A 155 9.55 -9.51 -10.81
C ASP A 155 8.18 -9.10 -11.38
N PRO A 156 7.87 -7.80 -11.51
CA PRO A 156 6.56 -7.33 -11.95
C PRO A 156 6.26 -7.65 -13.43
N THR A 157 7.26 -8.07 -14.20
CA THR A 157 7.08 -8.46 -15.60
C THR A 157 6.74 -9.95 -15.76
N CYS A 158 6.79 -10.71 -14.67
CA CYS A 158 6.59 -12.15 -14.65
C CYS A 158 5.12 -12.53 -14.41
N THR A 159 4.25 -12.20 -15.37
CA THR A 159 2.78 -12.30 -15.24
C THR A 159 2.10 -13.15 -16.33
N THR A 160 2.86 -13.78 -17.25
CA THR A 160 2.26 -14.49 -18.40
C THR A 160 1.84 -15.90 -18.02
N VAL A 161 0.55 -16.11 -17.86
CA VAL A 161 -0.09 -17.40 -17.53
C VAL A 161 -0.06 -18.38 -18.72
N GLY A 162 0.13 -19.66 -18.46
CA GLY A 162 0.00 -20.74 -19.43
C GLY A 162 1.18 -20.92 -20.38
N VAL A 163 2.33 -20.33 -20.09
CA VAL A 163 3.57 -20.47 -20.84
C VAL A 163 4.49 -21.46 -20.14
N TYR A 164 4.92 -22.50 -20.87
CA TYR A 164 5.86 -23.50 -20.34
C TYR A 164 7.31 -23.21 -20.78
N PRO A 165 8.32 -23.30 -19.89
CA PRO A 165 8.16 -23.47 -18.44
C PRO A 165 7.28 -22.35 -17.88
N ALA A 166 6.59 -22.60 -16.77
CA ALA A 166 5.54 -21.76 -16.23
C ALA A 166 5.90 -20.28 -16.16
N THR A 167 7.17 -19.99 -15.88
CA THR A 167 7.72 -18.64 -15.94
C THR A 167 8.44 -18.39 -17.26
N PHE A 168 8.17 -17.26 -17.90
CA PHE A 168 8.83 -16.87 -19.13
C PHE A 168 10.37 -16.79 -18.95
N LEU A 169 11.16 -17.04 -20.00
CA LEU A 169 12.62 -17.05 -19.89
C LEU A 169 13.24 -15.73 -19.40
N SER A 170 12.53 -14.62 -19.55
CA SER A 170 12.94 -13.30 -19.04
C SER A 170 12.54 -13.03 -17.60
N CYS A 171 11.68 -13.87 -17.00
CA CYS A 171 11.33 -13.73 -15.58
C CYS A 171 12.59 -13.80 -14.70
N GLY A 172 12.64 -12.93 -13.71
CA GLY A 172 13.78 -12.75 -12.82
C GLY A 172 14.77 -11.69 -13.27
N SER A 173 14.52 -11.02 -14.41
CA SER A 173 15.34 -9.89 -14.88
C SER A 173 14.61 -8.55 -14.85
N GLY A 174 13.35 -8.52 -14.49
CA GLY A 174 12.55 -7.30 -14.35
C GLY A 174 12.63 -6.67 -12.98
N GLY A 175 12.14 -5.42 -12.88
CA GLY A 175 12.02 -4.62 -11.67
C GLY A 175 11.29 -3.33 -12.00
N THR A 176 11.15 -2.45 -11.01
CA THR A 176 10.56 -1.12 -11.17
C THR A 176 11.55 -0.14 -11.81
N GLY A 177 12.83 -0.37 -11.63
CA GLY A 177 13.94 0.52 -11.99
C GLY A 177 14.29 1.52 -10.89
N GLU A 178 13.68 1.44 -9.71
CA GLU A 178 13.97 2.24 -8.54
C GLU A 178 14.70 1.37 -7.52
N THR A 179 16.01 1.54 -7.40
CA THR A 179 16.85 0.73 -6.51
C THR A 179 16.98 1.35 -5.12
N ILE A 180 17.19 0.49 -4.14
CA ILE A 180 17.44 0.87 -2.74
C ILE A 180 18.85 0.45 -2.31
N PRO A 181 19.46 1.17 -1.34
CA PRO A 181 20.74 0.80 -0.77
C PRO A 181 20.63 -0.51 0.02
N LEU A 182 21.74 -1.25 0.10
CA LEU A 182 21.84 -2.43 0.94
C LEU A 182 21.76 -2.06 2.42
N GLU A 183 20.85 -2.71 3.14
CA GLU A 183 20.71 -2.54 4.60
C GLU A 183 21.08 -3.81 5.33
N HIS A 184 21.92 -3.67 6.35
CA HIS A 184 22.28 -4.75 7.27
C HIS A 184 22.11 -4.32 8.72
N ASP A 185 21.61 -5.23 9.54
CA ASP A 185 21.58 -5.11 10.99
C ASP A 185 21.99 -6.43 11.63
N ALA A 186 22.72 -6.37 12.74
CA ALA A 186 23.20 -7.56 13.43
C ALA A 186 22.10 -8.43 14.06
N ASN A 187 20.87 -7.91 14.14
CA ASN A 187 19.69 -8.64 14.60
C ASN A 187 18.99 -9.42 13.48
N LEU A 188 19.36 -9.18 12.24
CA LEU A 188 18.80 -9.83 11.07
C LEU A 188 19.79 -10.81 10.45
N SER A 189 19.32 -12.01 10.17
CA SER A 189 20.09 -13.06 9.51
C SER A 189 19.19 -13.93 8.66
N HIS A 190 19.74 -14.68 7.72
CA HIS A 190 19.00 -15.62 6.87
C HIS A 190 18.70 -16.92 7.64
N VAL A 191 17.90 -16.78 8.72
CA VAL A 191 17.32 -17.91 9.44
C VAL A 191 16.24 -18.59 8.61
N ASP A 192 15.77 -19.76 9.02
CA ASP A 192 14.61 -20.42 8.42
C ASP A 192 13.41 -19.46 8.33
N GLY A 193 12.76 -19.38 7.18
CA GLY A 193 11.65 -18.45 6.93
C GLY A 193 12.00 -16.97 6.77
N ALA A 194 13.28 -16.59 6.79
CA ALA A 194 13.68 -15.20 6.59
C ALA A 194 13.32 -14.72 5.18
N ILE A 195 12.80 -13.49 5.06
CA ILE A 195 12.64 -12.83 3.77
C ILE A 195 13.77 -11.85 3.51
N GLY A 196 14.39 -11.94 2.34
CA GLY A 196 15.50 -11.09 1.92
C GLY A 196 15.27 -10.46 0.55
N MET A 197 15.98 -9.34 0.29
CA MET A 197 15.95 -8.65 -1.01
C MET A 197 16.94 -9.24 -2.00
N ALA A 198 16.44 -9.61 -3.17
CA ALA A 198 17.31 -10.01 -4.27
C ALA A 198 17.96 -8.78 -4.91
N ARG A 199 19.21 -8.93 -5.40
CA ARG A 199 20.00 -7.89 -6.03
C ARG A 199 20.91 -8.44 -7.12
N SER A 200 21.46 -7.55 -7.92
CA SER A 200 22.51 -7.88 -8.89
C SER A 200 23.91 -7.85 -8.23
N GLN A 201 24.97 -7.63 -9.00
CA GLN A 201 26.33 -7.54 -8.46
C GLN A 201 26.58 -6.27 -7.62
N ASP A 202 25.88 -5.19 -7.95
CA ASP A 202 25.95 -3.95 -7.17
C ASP A 202 25.14 -4.14 -5.88
N PRO A 203 25.73 -3.92 -4.70
CA PRO A 203 25.03 -4.02 -3.43
C PRO A 203 23.79 -3.13 -3.36
N ASP A 204 23.82 -1.94 -3.98
CA ASP A 204 22.74 -0.96 -4.00
C ASP A 204 21.78 -1.17 -5.20
N SER A 205 21.65 -2.38 -5.72
CA SER A 205 20.80 -2.71 -6.85
C SER A 205 19.53 -3.51 -6.49
N ALA A 206 19.21 -3.65 -5.22
CA ALA A 206 17.93 -4.21 -4.81
C ALA A 206 16.79 -3.28 -5.27
N ASP A 207 15.68 -3.88 -5.75
CA ASP A 207 14.54 -3.14 -6.31
C ASP A 207 13.24 -3.77 -5.76
N SER A 208 12.53 -4.57 -6.56
CA SER A 208 11.26 -5.20 -6.21
C SER A 208 11.36 -6.69 -5.92
N GLN A 209 12.43 -7.36 -6.35
CA GLN A 209 12.55 -8.82 -6.19
C GLN A 209 12.99 -9.20 -4.77
N TRP A 210 12.33 -10.23 -4.24
CA TRP A 210 12.58 -10.77 -2.92
C TRP A 210 12.58 -12.31 -2.95
N TYR A 211 13.12 -12.91 -1.90
CA TYR A 211 13.08 -14.36 -1.70
C TYR A 211 12.77 -14.70 -0.25
N ILE A 212 12.22 -15.89 -0.02
CA ILE A 212 12.06 -16.47 1.30
C ILE A 212 13.06 -17.63 1.42
N ALA A 213 13.84 -17.64 2.50
CA ALA A 213 14.70 -18.74 2.85
C ALA A 213 13.82 -19.92 3.32
N GLU A 214 13.87 -21.01 2.62
CA GLU A 214 13.07 -22.21 2.92
C GLU A 214 13.69 -23.01 4.06
N THR A 215 14.98 -22.78 4.34
CA THR A 215 15.77 -23.29 5.44
C THR A 215 16.81 -22.25 5.82
N GLU A 216 17.63 -22.49 6.85
CA GLU A 216 18.73 -21.59 7.19
C GLU A 216 19.68 -21.37 6.00
N ALA A 217 19.82 -20.11 5.58
CA ALA A 217 20.62 -19.72 4.43
C ALA A 217 21.73 -18.72 4.79
N HIS A 218 22.40 -18.94 5.93
CA HIS A 218 23.46 -18.05 6.46
C HIS A 218 24.62 -17.78 5.48
N GLY A 219 24.74 -18.56 4.40
CA GLY A 219 25.65 -18.26 3.30
C GLY A 219 25.31 -16.96 2.54
N LEU A 220 24.13 -16.35 2.80
CA LEU A 220 23.71 -15.06 2.25
C LEU A 220 23.99 -13.87 3.19
N ASP A 221 24.31 -14.13 4.46
CA ASP A 221 24.63 -13.12 5.44
C ASP A 221 25.95 -12.41 5.11
N PRO A 222 26.10 -11.12 5.44
CA PRO A 222 27.26 -10.31 5.06
C PRO A 222 28.60 -10.86 5.57
N GLU A 223 28.62 -11.46 6.77
CA GLU A 223 29.82 -12.02 7.37
C GLU A 223 30.34 -13.27 6.64
N ASN A 224 29.51 -13.92 5.83
CA ASN A 224 29.82 -15.14 5.10
C ASN A 224 30.09 -14.89 3.60
N ARG A 225 30.19 -13.63 3.18
CA ARG A 225 30.32 -13.24 1.76
C ARG A 225 31.32 -12.12 1.54
N ASP A 226 32.01 -12.22 0.40
CA ASP A 226 32.95 -11.18 -0.05
C ASP A 226 32.24 -10.02 -0.80
N ASP A 227 30.95 -10.17 -1.15
CA ASP A 227 30.15 -9.23 -1.93
C ASP A 227 29.11 -8.48 -1.08
N GLU A 228 29.37 -8.32 0.22
CA GLU A 228 28.54 -7.62 1.20
C GLU A 228 27.21 -8.33 1.55
N GLY A 229 26.91 -9.50 0.98
CA GLY A 229 25.71 -10.28 1.31
C GLY A 229 24.40 -9.64 0.82
N TYR A 230 23.29 -10.01 1.48
CA TYR A 230 21.93 -9.60 1.11
C TYR A 230 21.17 -9.05 2.31
N ALA A 231 20.28 -8.09 2.08
CA ALA A 231 19.43 -7.54 3.13
C ALA A 231 18.33 -8.50 3.52
N THR A 232 18.23 -8.82 4.81
CA THR A 232 17.09 -9.50 5.44
C THR A 232 16.22 -8.43 6.11
N PHE A 233 14.89 -8.56 6.02
CA PHE A 233 14.01 -7.51 6.55
C PHE A 233 12.72 -8.02 7.22
N GLY A 234 12.50 -9.33 7.26
CA GLY A 234 11.31 -9.95 7.87
C GLY A 234 11.44 -11.46 7.99
N VAL A 235 10.40 -12.09 8.52
CA VAL A 235 10.31 -13.53 8.71
C VAL A 235 8.89 -14.04 8.56
N VAL A 236 8.72 -15.25 8.04
CA VAL A 236 7.45 -15.97 7.98
C VAL A 236 6.96 -16.26 9.39
N ARG A 237 5.71 -15.92 9.68
CA ARG A 237 5.04 -16.26 10.94
C ARG A 237 4.03 -17.39 10.80
N ASP A 238 3.49 -17.55 9.59
CA ASP A 238 2.53 -18.63 9.29
C ASP A 238 2.61 -19.00 7.81
N GLY A 239 2.28 -20.26 7.46
CA GLY A 239 2.35 -20.75 6.09
C GLY A 239 3.72 -21.23 5.65
N MET A 240 4.62 -21.59 6.59
CA MET A 240 5.93 -22.14 6.25
C MET A 240 5.84 -23.48 5.52
N SER A 241 4.80 -24.26 5.76
CA SER A 241 4.50 -25.48 4.99
C SER A 241 4.28 -25.20 3.50
N HIS A 242 3.66 -24.06 3.15
CA HIS A 242 3.52 -23.64 1.76
C HIS A 242 4.85 -23.17 1.16
N VAL A 243 5.69 -22.47 1.91
CA VAL A 243 7.04 -22.08 1.46
C VAL A 243 7.85 -23.33 1.08
N ARG A 244 7.87 -24.35 1.95
CA ARG A 244 8.57 -25.62 1.70
C ARG A 244 7.98 -26.40 0.53
N ALA A 245 6.65 -26.49 0.44
CA ALA A 245 5.99 -27.13 -0.69
C ALA A 245 6.26 -26.42 -2.04
N ILE A 246 6.38 -25.10 -2.02
CA ILE A 246 6.78 -24.30 -3.20
C ILE A 246 8.24 -24.56 -3.57
N ALA A 247 9.15 -24.71 -2.60
CA ALA A 247 10.56 -25.01 -2.86
C ALA A 247 10.74 -26.38 -3.54
N GLU A 248 9.89 -27.35 -3.21
CA GLU A 248 9.93 -28.72 -3.72
C GLU A 248 9.23 -28.91 -5.09
N VAL A 249 8.57 -27.86 -5.67
CA VAL A 249 7.89 -28.02 -6.96
C VAL A 249 8.89 -28.44 -8.05
N PRO A 250 8.51 -29.30 -9.02
CA PRO A 250 9.39 -29.71 -10.10
C PRO A 250 9.89 -28.49 -10.90
N THR A 251 11.20 -28.44 -11.14
CA THR A 251 11.85 -27.37 -11.91
C THR A 251 12.39 -27.89 -13.23
N SER A 252 12.77 -26.96 -14.13
CA SER A 252 13.28 -27.32 -15.46
C SER A 252 14.64 -28.03 -15.43
N ASP A 253 15.42 -27.87 -14.38
CA ASP A 253 16.71 -28.51 -14.16
C ASP A 253 16.61 -29.71 -13.20
N GLU A 254 15.51 -29.82 -12.44
CA GLU A 254 15.17 -31.03 -11.65
C GLU A 254 13.67 -31.40 -11.90
N PRO A 255 13.37 -31.90 -13.09
CA PRO A 255 11.97 -32.13 -13.49
C PRO A 255 11.31 -33.32 -12.80
N THR A 256 12.06 -34.13 -12.04
CA THR A 256 11.51 -35.24 -11.26
C THR A 256 11.01 -34.81 -9.90
N GLY A 257 11.45 -33.67 -9.39
CA GLY A 257 11.14 -33.15 -8.08
C GLY A 257 11.68 -34.04 -6.93
N THR A 258 12.77 -34.76 -7.18
CA THR A 258 13.34 -35.76 -6.21
C THR A 258 14.83 -35.58 -5.95
N GLY A 259 15.49 -34.63 -6.60
CA GLY A 259 16.94 -34.43 -6.48
C GLY A 259 17.27 -33.18 -5.66
N LEU A 260 18.43 -33.24 -4.99
CA LEU A 260 19.04 -32.05 -4.41
C LEU A 260 19.64 -31.20 -5.52
N GLN A 261 19.21 -29.98 -5.62
CA GLN A 261 19.73 -29.01 -6.57
C GLN A 261 21.00 -28.35 -6.01
N ASN A 262 21.87 -27.91 -6.91
CA ASN A 262 22.95 -27.03 -6.50
C ASN A 262 22.40 -25.58 -6.43
N PRO A 263 22.23 -25.00 -5.24
CA PRO A 263 21.59 -23.69 -5.10
C PRO A 263 22.30 -22.56 -5.86
N PHE A 264 23.62 -22.72 -6.13
CA PHE A 264 24.39 -21.70 -6.85
C PHE A 264 24.42 -21.89 -8.37
N ALA A 265 24.04 -23.06 -8.88
CA ALA A 265 24.08 -23.39 -10.29
C ALA A 265 22.70 -23.66 -10.91
N SER A 266 21.69 -23.95 -10.06
CA SER A 266 20.34 -24.21 -10.52
C SER A 266 19.66 -22.95 -11.03
N ALA A 267 18.99 -23.06 -12.18
CA ALA A 267 18.06 -22.05 -12.65
C ALA A 267 16.78 -22.00 -11.79
N GLY A 268 16.42 -23.14 -11.16
CA GLY A 268 15.30 -23.27 -10.23
C GLY A 268 13.96 -22.84 -10.84
N ARG A 269 13.79 -22.99 -12.15
CA ARG A 269 12.60 -22.47 -12.84
C ARG A 269 11.45 -23.48 -12.73
N PRO A 270 10.32 -23.12 -12.08
CA PRO A 270 9.19 -24.03 -11.89
C PRO A 270 8.66 -24.56 -13.22
N MET A 271 8.31 -25.84 -13.28
CA MET A 271 7.64 -26.48 -14.41
C MET A 271 6.15 -26.13 -14.45
N TYR A 272 5.55 -25.89 -13.31
CA TYR A 272 4.17 -25.43 -13.14
C TYR A 272 4.17 -24.02 -12.56
N GLU A 273 3.09 -23.28 -12.82
CA GLU A 273 2.95 -21.92 -12.30
C GLU A 273 2.80 -21.94 -10.78
N VAL A 274 3.71 -21.26 -10.10
CA VAL A 274 3.60 -20.95 -8.68
C VAL A 274 3.14 -19.49 -8.62
N HIS A 275 1.84 -19.31 -8.48
CA HIS A 275 1.18 -18.04 -8.69
C HIS A 275 0.98 -17.30 -7.36
N ILE A 276 1.30 -16.02 -7.35
CA ILE A 276 0.92 -15.08 -6.31
C ILE A 276 -0.38 -14.43 -6.75
N SER A 277 -1.49 -14.78 -6.11
CA SER A 277 -2.80 -14.24 -6.45
C SER A 277 -2.94 -12.80 -5.99
N SER A 278 -2.44 -12.49 -4.81
CA SER A 278 -2.36 -11.12 -4.25
C SER A 278 -1.34 -11.05 -3.12
N VAL A 279 -0.83 -9.84 -2.88
CA VAL A 279 -0.06 -9.50 -1.67
C VAL A 279 -0.70 -8.27 -1.04
N ARG A 280 -1.01 -8.33 0.24
CA ARG A 280 -1.65 -7.21 0.93
C ARG A 280 -1.12 -7.04 2.34
N MET A 281 -1.15 -5.81 2.83
CA MET A 281 -0.88 -5.53 4.23
C MET A 281 -2.03 -6.05 5.09
N LEU A 282 -1.70 -6.79 6.15
CA LEU A 282 -2.67 -7.39 7.06
C LEU A 282 -2.95 -6.50 8.27
N GLY A 283 -1.91 -5.90 8.83
CA GLY A 283 -2.00 -5.06 10.02
C GLY A 283 -0.63 -4.83 10.66
N VAL A 284 -0.66 -4.51 11.94
CA VAL A 284 0.53 -4.35 12.79
C VAL A 284 0.41 -5.22 14.04
N ILE A 285 1.53 -5.68 14.58
CA ILE A 285 1.54 -6.45 15.83
C ILE A 285 1.05 -5.56 16.97
N ALA A 286 0.03 -6.03 17.70
CA ALA A 286 -0.49 -5.33 18.87
C ALA A 286 0.53 -5.28 20.02
N GLU A 287 0.56 -4.18 20.78
CA GLU A 287 1.49 -4.01 21.90
C GLU A 287 1.31 -5.10 22.97
N GLU A 288 0.07 -5.50 23.25
CA GLU A 288 -0.25 -6.53 24.25
C GLU A 288 0.15 -7.96 23.84
N HIS A 289 0.38 -8.20 22.55
CA HIS A 289 0.74 -9.50 21.99
C HIS A 289 2.21 -9.59 21.55
N ALA A 290 2.94 -8.49 21.63
CA ALA A 290 4.35 -8.46 21.31
C ALA A 290 5.15 -9.27 22.35
N THR A 291 6.04 -10.14 21.87
CA THR A 291 6.93 -10.98 22.70
C THR A 291 8.33 -10.39 22.82
N GLY A 292 8.75 -9.59 21.84
CA GLY A 292 10.04 -8.88 21.81
C GLY A 292 9.96 -7.50 22.44
N GLN A 293 11.09 -7.03 22.98
CA GLN A 293 11.24 -5.68 23.50
C GLN A 293 12.44 -5.02 22.85
N ILE A 294 12.26 -3.81 22.34
CA ILE A 294 13.35 -3.00 21.80
C ILE A 294 13.94 -2.23 22.98
N GLU A 295 15.23 -2.46 23.31
CA GLU A 295 15.91 -1.70 24.33
C GLU A 295 15.92 -0.21 23.98
N GLY A 296 15.22 0.59 24.78
CA GLY A 296 15.09 2.04 24.58
C GLY A 296 13.74 2.54 24.10
N SER A 297 12.78 1.68 23.79
CA SER A 297 11.38 2.08 23.63
C SER A 297 10.83 2.45 25.01
N VAL A 298 10.80 3.75 25.29
CA VAL A 298 9.99 4.26 26.41
C VAL A 298 8.55 4.01 26.02
N SER A 299 7.88 3.07 26.70
CA SER A 299 6.42 2.96 26.62
C SER A 299 5.87 4.35 26.88
N THR A 300 5.44 5.03 25.82
CA THR A 300 4.57 6.18 25.97
C THR A 300 3.26 5.61 26.47
N THR A 301 3.16 5.48 27.82
CA THR A 301 1.84 5.37 28.43
C THR A 301 1.03 6.50 27.83
N ASN A 302 0.05 6.13 27.02
CA ASN A 302 -0.92 7.07 26.48
C ASN A 302 -1.48 7.86 27.66
N GLU A 303 -0.89 9.03 27.90
CA GLU A 303 -1.61 10.04 28.64
C GLU A 303 -2.90 10.21 27.84
N THR A 304 -4.00 9.86 28.50
CA THR A 304 -5.36 9.94 27.98
C THR A 304 -5.50 11.20 27.16
N GLY A 305 -5.50 11.05 25.82
CA GLY A 305 -5.66 12.16 24.91
C GLY A 305 -6.89 12.94 25.36
N PHE A 306 -6.69 14.23 25.61
CA PHE A 306 -7.75 15.11 26.03
C PHE A 306 -8.88 15.04 25.02
N ASP A 307 -9.98 14.39 25.40
CA ASP A 307 -11.10 14.09 24.50
C ASP A 307 -11.84 15.38 24.13
N TRP A 308 -11.45 15.94 22.99
CA TRP A 308 -12.06 17.14 22.43
C TRP A 308 -13.55 16.95 22.05
N SER A 309 -14.03 15.69 22.00
CA SER A 309 -15.41 15.41 21.59
C SER A 309 -16.43 15.99 22.57
N PHE A 310 -16.16 15.94 23.86
CA PHE A 310 -17.01 16.56 24.87
C PHE A 310 -17.07 18.08 24.74
N TYR A 311 -15.94 18.74 24.51
CA TYR A 311 -15.88 20.20 24.40
C TYR A 311 -16.51 20.69 23.09
N THR A 312 -16.44 19.96 21.99
CA THR A 312 -17.15 20.31 20.75
C THR A 312 -18.66 20.25 20.94
N ILE A 313 -19.19 19.26 21.65
CA ILE A 313 -20.62 19.17 21.96
C ILE A 313 -21.08 20.36 22.83
N TYR A 314 -20.34 20.69 23.89
CA TYR A 314 -20.69 21.84 24.73
C TYR A 314 -20.52 23.17 23.99
N PHE A 315 -19.54 23.32 23.13
CA PHE A 315 -19.36 24.52 22.29
C PHE A 315 -20.51 24.70 21.31
N VAL A 316 -20.95 23.63 20.64
CA VAL A 316 -22.10 23.66 19.72
C VAL A 316 -23.40 23.95 20.50
N LEU A 317 -23.62 23.32 21.66
CA LEU A 317 -24.76 23.61 22.51
C LEU A 317 -24.74 25.06 23.03
N GLY A 318 -23.59 25.59 23.38
CA GLY A 318 -23.40 27.00 23.77
C GLY A 318 -23.80 27.98 22.66
N ILE A 319 -23.37 27.68 21.42
CA ILE A 319 -23.76 28.47 20.22
C ILE A 319 -25.28 28.41 20.02
N ILE A 320 -25.89 27.23 20.13
CA ILE A 320 -27.35 27.06 19.98
C ILE A 320 -28.12 27.86 21.03
N VAL A 321 -27.69 27.78 22.29
CA VAL A 321 -28.31 28.56 23.39
C VAL A 321 -28.13 30.05 23.17
N PHE A 322 -26.94 30.49 22.72
CA PHE A 322 -26.68 31.90 22.42
C PHE A 322 -27.54 32.41 21.24
N LEU A 323 -27.69 31.63 20.19
CA LEU A 323 -28.53 31.98 19.03
C LEU A 323 -30.02 31.97 19.39
N CYS A 324 -30.49 30.98 20.16
CA CYS A 324 -31.88 30.91 20.60
C CYS A 324 -32.19 32.01 21.64
N GLY A 325 -31.27 32.33 22.56
CA GLY A 325 -31.41 33.41 23.54
C GLY A 325 -31.40 34.79 22.87
N GLY A 326 -30.59 34.99 21.84
CA GLY A 326 -30.54 36.24 21.04
C GLY A 326 -31.80 36.51 20.24
N TYR A 327 -32.51 35.45 19.83
CA TYR A 327 -33.76 35.61 19.05
C TYR A 327 -34.93 36.07 19.92
N TRP A 328 -34.91 35.73 21.26
CA TRP A 328 -36.00 36.11 22.18
C TRP A 328 -35.77 37.44 22.89
N SER A 329 -34.57 37.97 22.94
CA SER A 329 -34.25 39.25 23.56
C SER A 329 -33.64 40.22 22.56
N GLY A 330 -34.51 40.92 21.79
CA GLY A 330 -34.09 41.98 20.87
C GLY A 330 -33.39 43.19 21.53
N SER A 331 -33.09 43.10 22.84
CA SER A 331 -32.39 44.13 23.60
C SER A 331 -30.88 43.92 23.73
N LEU A 332 -30.36 42.73 23.46
CA LEU A 332 -28.91 42.46 23.61
C LEU A 332 -28.08 42.75 22.35
N TRP A 333 -28.73 42.82 21.21
CA TRP A 333 -28.02 43.10 19.92
C TRP A 333 -27.41 44.51 19.89
N SER A 334 -28.05 45.50 20.58
CA SER A 334 -27.55 46.88 20.62
C SER A 334 -26.33 47.10 21.53
N VAL A 335 -25.99 46.13 22.36
CA VAL A 335 -24.83 46.23 23.28
C VAL A 335 -23.56 45.80 22.58
N PHE A 336 -23.64 44.84 21.63
CA PHE A 336 -22.47 44.31 20.94
C PHE A 336 -22.15 44.94 19.59
N PHE A 337 -23.14 45.61 18.99
CA PHE A 337 -22.95 46.31 17.69
C PHE A 337 -23.48 47.74 17.80
N PRO A 338 -22.69 48.71 18.34
CA PRO A 338 -23.08 50.09 18.33
C PRO A 338 -23.17 50.57 16.89
N THR A 339 -24.32 51.13 16.53
CA THR A 339 -24.55 51.77 15.22
C THR A 339 -23.59 52.94 15.08
N THR A 340 -22.65 52.83 14.16
CA THR A 340 -21.68 53.88 13.85
C THR A 340 -22.34 55.14 13.35
N GLY A 341 -22.09 56.20 14.14
CA GLY A 341 -22.42 57.59 13.70
C GLY A 341 -21.64 57.99 12.49
N LYS A 342 -22.19 58.96 11.73
CA LYS A 342 -21.73 59.49 10.48
C LYS A 342 -20.22 59.80 10.43
N PRO A 343 -19.59 59.68 9.25
CA PRO A 343 -18.15 59.94 9.10
C PRO A 343 -17.84 61.42 9.19
N GLY A 344 -16.99 61.75 10.17
CA GLY A 344 -16.31 63.04 10.28
C GLY A 344 -15.10 63.11 9.38
N SER A 345 -14.92 64.24 8.75
CA SER A 345 -13.84 64.64 7.84
C SER A 345 -12.44 64.28 8.36
N LEU A 346 -11.66 63.55 7.57
CA LEU A 346 -10.25 63.26 7.80
C LEU A 346 -9.39 64.42 7.37
N THR A 347 -8.70 65.01 8.34
CA THR A 347 -7.52 65.86 8.11
C THR A 347 -6.25 65.05 8.01
N ASN A 348 -5.53 65.30 6.96
CA ASN A 348 -4.26 64.84 6.51
C ASN A 348 -3.16 64.88 7.63
N GLN A 349 -2.53 63.76 7.96
CA GLN A 349 -1.30 63.76 8.75
C GLN A 349 -0.23 62.94 8.04
N LYS A 350 0.95 63.62 7.93
CA LYS A 350 2.13 63.30 7.15
C LYS A 350 2.78 61.97 7.55
N ASN A 351 3.27 61.26 6.54
CA ASN A 351 4.21 60.17 6.62
C ASN A 351 5.54 60.58 7.30
N THR A 352 5.95 59.84 8.34
CA THR A 352 7.33 59.80 8.77
C THR A 352 7.89 58.40 8.45
N PRO A 353 9.08 58.33 7.84
CA PRO A 353 9.69 57.04 7.49
C PRO A 353 10.36 56.39 8.69
N ILE A 354 10.21 55.06 8.75
CA ILE A 354 10.87 54.18 9.74
C ILE A 354 12.33 53.99 9.31
N PRO A 355 13.33 54.17 10.23
CA PRO A 355 14.74 53.96 9.89
C PRO A 355 15.07 52.46 9.74
N ALA A 356 15.81 52.12 8.68
CA ALA A 356 16.35 50.80 8.43
C ALA A 356 17.45 50.44 9.46
N VAL A 357 17.33 49.25 10.04
CA VAL A 357 18.40 48.68 10.89
C VAL A 357 19.38 47.92 9.98
N LEU A 358 20.62 48.38 9.94
CA LEU A 358 21.72 47.73 9.27
C LEU A 358 22.19 46.53 10.14
N LEU A 359 22.21 45.34 9.53
CA LEU A 359 22.91 44.17 10.10
C LEU A 359 24.40 44.26 9.79
N PRO A 360 25.29 43.85 10.73
CA PRO A 360 26.74 43.87 10.51
C PRO A 360 27.18 42.75 9.52
N PRO A 361 28.31 42.95 8.81
CA PRO A 361 28.80 41.99 7.83
C PRO A 361 29.41 40.75 8.50
N LEU A 362 29.18 39.59 7.84
CA LEU A 362 29.83 38.33 8.16
C LEU A 362 31.34 38.41 7.86
N GLU A 363 32.16 38.18 8.87
CA GLU A 363 33.61 38.03 8.72
C GLU A 363 33.92 36.68 8.03
N SER A 364 34.69 36.77 6.95
CA SER A 364 35.29 35.64 6.25
C SER A 364 36.59 35.26 6.98
N GLU A 365 36.64 34.09 7.58
CA GLU A 365 37.92 33.50 7.98
C GLU A 365 38.60 32.86 6.76
N THR A 366 39.66 33.51 6.34
CA THR A 366 40.62 33.01 5.36
C THR A 366 41.61 32.09 6.07
N GLY A 367 41.97 31.03 5.34
CA GLY A 367 42.83 29.94 5.76
C GLY A 367 44.23 30.27 6.23
N GLN A 368 44.84 29.27 6.78
CA GLN A 368 46.31 29.16 6.83
C GLN A 368 46.70 27.69 6.66
N ASP A 369 47.41 27.49 5.56
CA ASP A 369 48.23 26.31 5.31
C ASP A 369 49.35 26.20 6.39
N SER A 370 49.68 24.98 6.78
CA SER A 370 51.02 24.66 7.23
C SER A 370 51.38 23.23 6.91
N GLU A 371 52.31 23.11 6.01
CA GLU A 371 53.15 21.96 5.70
C GLU A 371 53.91 21.39 6.93
N ALA A 372 54.33 20.15 6.68
CA ALA A 372 55.57 19.50 7.15
C ALA A 372 55.43 18.47 8.30
N SER A 373 55.54 17.23 8.03
CA SER A 373 56.69 16.29 8.01
C SER A 373 56.17 14.85 7.94
#